data_42f91c9a7bce59151d9439ce6440a182
#
_entry.id   42f91c9a7bce59151d9439ce6440a182
#
_cell.length_a   1.000
_cell.length_b   1.000
_cell.length_c   1.000
_cell.angle_alpha   90.00
_cell.angle_beta   90.00
_cell.angle_gamma   90.00
#
_symmetry.space_group_name_H-M   'P 1'
#
loop_
_entity.id
_entity.type
_entity.pdbx_description
1 polymer ?
#
loop_
_entity_poly.entity_id
_entity_poly.type
_entity_poly.pdbx_seq_one_letter_code
_entity_poly.pdbx_strand_id
1 'polypeptide(L)'
;MTLTPTQEQILDFVHTYRRSLSQSKNPHMDYFFRLEGATVSIYKSGKVLLQGNDLTPYLAFFGQDAENPKGSTTSSAGQDLAMIGTDEVGNGSYFGGLTVVASFVTPDQHDWLKKLGVGDSKTLDDRKIQQLAPLLEENIQHQALLLSPKKYNEVIASGYNAVSVKVALHNQAIYLLLNKGVQAERIVIDAFTTTKNYQKYVKAEKNQVPQAIELEEKAEGKYLAVAVSSIIARNLFLQNLEDLGKELGFNLPSGAGAKSDQVAAKLLQTYGMKALKYCAKLHFKNTEKAKKLLER
;
A
#
# COMPACT_ATOMS: atom_id res chain seq x y z
N MET A 1 11.62 11.91 -8.78
CA MET A 1 12.08 12.30 -7.42
C MET A 1 11.45 13.63 -7.06
N THR A 2 10.98 13.82 -5.82
CA THR A 2 10.39 15.11 -5.38
C THR A 2 11.27 15.70 -4.30
N LEU A 3 11.61 16.99 -4.43
CA LEU A 3 12.45 17.74 -3.51
C LEU A 3 11.70 18.94 -2.95
N THR A 4 12.18 19.48 -1.82
CA THR A 4 11.71 20.74 -1.24
C THR A 4 12.92 21.63 -1.01
N PRO A 5 13.50 22.21 -2.07
CA PRO A 5 14.68 23.05 -1.99
C PRO A 5 14.34 24.42 -1.43
N THR A 6 15.39 25.22 -1.11
CA THR A 6 15.22 26.61 -0.74
C THR A 6 14.80 27.47 -1.94
N GLN A 7 14.23 28.64 -1.67
CA GLN A 7 13.82 29.56 -2.75
C GLN A 7 15.02 30.07 -3.55
N GLU A 8 16.18 30.23 -2.92
CA GLU A 8 17.44 30.61 -3.56
C GLU A 8 17.89 29.53 -4.57
N GLN A 9 17.88 28.25 -4.17
CA GLN A 9 18.21 27.12 -5.04
C GLN A 9 17.26 27.03 -6.25
N ILE A 10 15.96 27.31 -6.04
CA ILE A 10 14.98 27.35 -7.14
C ILE A 10 15.33 28.47 -8.12
N LEU A 11 15.62 29.67 -7.63
CA LEU A 11 15.95 30.82 -8.49
C LEU A 11 17.23 30.61 -9.29
N ASP A 12 18.25 30.05 -8.67
CA ASP A 12 19.51 29.69 -9.34
C ASP A 12 19.31 28.66 -10.45
N PHE A 13 18.49 27.64 -10.17
CA PHE A 13 18.12 26.65 -11.17
C PHE A 13 17.37 27.28 -12.35
N VAL A 14 16.37 28.12 -12.07
CA VAL A 14 15.58 28.84 -13.08
C VAL A 14 16.46 29.74 -13.93
N HIS A 15 17.39 30.44 -13.31
CA HIS A 15 18.32 31.33 -14.01
C HIS A 15 19.26 30.54 -14.94
N THR A 16 19.83 29.45 -14.45
CA THR A 16 20.76 28.60 -15.19
C THR A 16 20.11 27.93 -16.40
N TYR A 17 18.92 27.36 -16.22
CA TYR A 17 18.23 26.60 -17.26
C TYR A 17 17.12 27.38 -17.99
N ARG A 18 17.11 28.73 -17.90
CA ARG A 18 16.05 29.58 -18.48
C ARG A 18 15.78 29.33 -19.97
N ARG A 19 16.80 28.88 -20.72
CA ARG A 19 16.66 28.57 -22.16
C ARG A 19 15.88 27.28 -22.43
N SER A 20 15.77 26.42 -21.46
CA SER A 20 15.05 25.14 -21.53
C SER A 20 13.65 25.21 -20.90
N LEU A 21 13.21 26.42 -20.55
CA LEU A 21 11.87 26.67 -20.02
C LEU A 21 10.83 26.31 -21.09
N SER A 22 9.85 25.52 -20.70
CA SER A 22 8.75 25.05 -21.54
C SER A 22 7.41 25.44 -20.97
N GLN A 23 6.39 25.61 -21.82
CA GLN A 23 5.04 25.91 -21.35
C GLN A 23 4.43 24.69 -20.65
N SER A 24 3.79 24.93 -19.51
CA SER A 24 2.98 23.93 -18.81
C SER A 24 1.52 24.34 -18.83
N LYS A 25 0.61 23.37 -19.01
CA LYS A 25 -0.84 23.56 -18.88
C LYS A 25 -1.33 23.42 -17.43
N ASN A 26 -0.45 23.07 -16.48
CA ASN A 26 -0.81 22.86 -15.09
C ASN A 26 -0.83 24.21 -14.33
N PRO A 27 -1.98 24.67 -13.81
CA PRO A 27 -2.12 25.96 -13.14
C PRO A 27 -1.38 26.05 -11.80
N HIS A 28 -0.91 24.93 -11.25
CA HIS A 28 -0.18 24.83 -9.99
C HIS A 28 1.34 24.80 -10.17
N MET A 29 1.83 24.89 -11.41
CA MET A 29 3.26 24.99 -11.73
C MET A 29 3.66 26.43 -12.00
N ASP A 30 4.82 26.83 -11.44
CA ASP A 30 5.47 28.10 -11.77
C ASP A 30 6.42 27.94 -12.96
N TYR A 31 7.21 26.85 -12.98
CA TYR A 31 8.17 26.59 -14.04
C TYR A 31 8.16 25.11 -14.44
N PHE A 32 8.36 24.88 -15.74
CA PHE A 32 8.52 23.54 -16.31
C PHE A 32 9.69 23.53 -17.29
N PHE A 33 10.64 22.61 -17.08
CA PHE A 33 11.85 22.50 -17.92
C PHE A 33 11.88 21.15 -18.60
N ARG A 34 12.28 21.17 -19.88
CA ARG A 34 12.68 19.97 -20.62
C ARG A 34 14.18 20.02 -20.82
N LEU A 35 14.89 19.14 -20.16
CA LEU A 35 16.35 19.06 -20.14
C LEU A 35 16.78 17.74 -20.78
N GLU A 36 18.08 17.64 -21.09
CA GLU A 36 18.62 16.40 -21.63
C GLU A 36 18.48 15.26 -20.61
N GLY A 37 17.77 14.20 -21.00
CA GLY A 37 17.50 13.05 -20.12
C GLY A 37 16.54 13.28 -18.96
N ALA A 38 16.00 14.52 -18.77
CA ALA A 38 15.16 14.85 -17.63
C ALA A 38 14.08 15.91 -17.91
N THR A 39 13.06 15.93 -17.06
CA THR A 39 12.12 17.04 -16.91
C THR A 39 12.11 17.53 -15.46
N VAL A 40 12.00 18.84 -15.28
CA VAL A 40 11.94 19.45 -13.96
C VAL A 40 10.67 20.30 -13.87
N SER A 41 9.84 20.01 -12.89
CA SER A 41 8.60 20.73 -12.61
C SER A 41 8.70 21.43 -11.27
N ILE A 42 8.57 22.76 -11.25
CA ILE A 42 8.60 23.57 -10.04
C ILE A 42 7.19 24.07 -9.77
N TYR A 43 6.66 23.73 -8.61
CA TYR A 43 5.29 24.04 -8.21
C TYR A 43 5.23 25.30 -7.34
N LYS A 44 4.11 26.00 -7.37
CA LYS A 44 3.81 27.15 -6.51
C LYS A 44 3.99 26.89 -5.01
N SER A 45 3.93 25.63 -4.60
CA SER A 45 4.18 25.19 -3.23
C SER A 45 5.67 25.12 -2.84
N GLY A 46 6.60 25.47 -3.75
CA GLY A 46 8.04 25.33 -3.56
C GLY A 46 8.57 23.91 -3.77
N LYS A 47 7.70 22.95 -4.08
CA LYS A 47 8.14 21.59 -4.40
C LYS A 47 8.69 21.50 -5.82
N VAL A 48 9.76 20.72 -5.99
CA VAL A 48 10.40 20.45 -7.27
C VAL A 48 10.32 18.95 -7.57
N LEU A 49 9.76 18.60 -8.73
CA LEU A 49 9.66 17.22 -9.22
C LEU A 49 10.64 17.05 -10.39
N LEU A 50 11.61 16.13 -10.22
CA LEU A 50 12.52 15.69 -11.26
C LEU A 50 12.09 14.32 -11.78
N GLN A 51 12.03 14.16 -13.11
CA GLN A 51 11.68 12.92 -13.78
C GLN A 51 12.59 12.73 -15.00
N GLY A 52 13.15 11.54 -15.18
CA GLY A 52 14.04 11.21 -16.30
C GLY A 52 14.98 10.06 -15.96
N ASN A 53 15.82 9.70 -16.93
CA ASN A 53 16.75 8.58 -16.81
C ASN A 53 18.10 9.00 -16.23
N ASP A 54 18.46 10.30 -16.32
CA ASP A 54 19.66 10.86 -15.70
C ASP A 54 19.30 12.18 -14.98
N LEU A 55 19.22 12.13 -13.68
CA LEU A 55 18.90 13.26 -12.82
C LEU A 55 20.15 13.85 -12.14
N THR A 56 21.27 13.17 -12.24
CA THR A 56 22.53 13.48 -11.55
C THR A 56 22.99 14.94 -11.77
N PRO A 57 23.01 15.47 -13.01
CA PRO A 57 23.48 16.85 -13.25
C PRO A 57 22.59 17.92 -12.59
N TYR A 58 21.32 17.58 -12.33
CA TYR A 58 20.32 18.53 -11.83
C TYR A 58 20.15 18.47 -10.30
N LEU A 59 20.54 17.35 -9.69
CA LEU A 59 20.44 17.14 -8.23
C LEU A 59 21.42 18.05 -7.46
N ALA A 60 22.61 18.29 -8.03
CA ALA A 60 23.64 19.16 -7.44
C ALA A 60 23.15 20.59 -7.16
N PHE A 61 22.24 21.13 -8.00
CA PHE A 61 21.63 22.44 -7.78
C PHE A 61 20.77 22.52 -6.51
N PHE A 62 20.24 21.39 -6.07
CA PHE A 62 19.34 21.31 -4.93
C PHE A 62 20.03 20.78 -3.67
N GLY A 63 21.38 20.84 -3.66
CA GLY A 63 22.19 20.43 -2.49
C GLY A 63 22.15 18.92 -2.21
N GLN A 64 21.88 18.12 -3.24
CA GLN A 64 21.96 16.67 -3.18
C GLN A 64 23.23 16.24 -3.92
N ASP A 65 24.26 15.82 -3.19
CA ASP A 65 25.47 15.31 -3.80
C ASP A 65 25.16 14.09 -4.68
N ALA A 66 25.77 14.10 -5.88
CA ALA A 66 25.63 13.05 -6.88
C ALA A 66 26.46 11.79 -6.49
N GLU A 67 26.31 11.31 -5.26
CA GLU A 67 26.82 10.00 -4.89
C GLU A 67 25.71 8.94 -5.09
N ASN A 68 25.80 8.30 -6.24
CA ASN A 68 25.21 7.01 -6.60
C ASN A 68 23.67 6.93 -6.71
N PRO A 69 23.10 6.76 -7.92
CA PRO A 69 21.79 6.15 -8.07
C PRO A 69 21.93 4.62 -7.96
N LYS A 70 22.45 4.14 -6.86
CA LYS A 70 22.21 2.76 -6.42
C LYS A 70 20.88 2.77 -5.69
N GLY A 71 20.02 1.85 -6.08
CA GLY A 71 18.66 1.66 -5.58
C GLY A 71 18.52 1.98 -4.11
N SER A 72 17.36 2.52 -3.74
CA SER A 72 17.01 2.98 -2.40
C SER A 72 17.82 2.26 -1.32
N THR A 73 18.90 2.88 -0.86
CA THR A 73 19.51 2.49 0.40
C THR A 73 18.50 2.89 1.46
N THR A 74 17.67 1.94 1.81
CA THR A 74 17.01 1.92 3.11
C THR A 74 18.06 2.29 4.13
N SER A 75 17.87 3.40 4.83
CA SER A 75 18.65 3.73 6.00
C SER A 75 18.63 2.49 6.91
N SER A 76 19.78 1.83 7.08
CA SER A 76 19.93 0.59 7.85
C SER A 76 19.69 0.78 9.37
N ALA A 77 19.47 1.99 9.81
CA ALA A 77 19.12 2.28 11.19
C ALA A 77 17.75 1.68 11.52
N GLY A 78 17.74 0.50 12.14
CA GLY A 78 16.56 -0.19 12.63
C GLY A 78 16.15 -1.44 11.84
N GLN A 79 16.92 -1.87 10.83
CA GLN A 79 16.72 -3.18 10.18
C GLN A 79 17.43 -4.34 10.91
N ASP A 80 18.39 -4.05 11.79
CA ASP A 80 19.13 -5.07 12.54
C ASP A 80 18.38 -5.57 13.78
N LEU A 81 17.07 -5.30 13.85
CA LEU A 81 16.20 -5.69 14.96
C LEU A 81 15.22 -6.79 14.52
N ALA A 82 14.90 -7.69 15.44
CA ALA A 82 13.81 -8.62 15.26
C ALA A 82 12.48 -7.86 15.27
N MET A 83 11.73 -7.92 14.17
CA MET A 83 10.63 -6.98 13.90
C MET A 83 9.35 -7.67 13.49
N ILE A 84 8.22 -7.15 13.97
CA ILE A 84 6.92 -7.40 13.36
C ILE A 84 6.61 -6.25 12.40
N GLY A 85 6.35 -6.59 11.13
CA GLY A 85 5.82 -5.67 10.13
C GLY A 85 4.40 -6.06 9.72
N THR A 86 3.53 -5.09 9.44
CA THR A 86 2.17 -5.38 8.97
C THR A 86 1.77 -4.54 7.78
N ASP A 87 0.96 -5.13 6.89
CA ASP A 87 0.37 -4.45 5.74
C ASP A 87 -1.03 -5.00 5.43
N GLU A 88 -1.83 -4.24 4.69
CA GLU A 88 -3.17 -4.62 4.27
C GLU A 88 -3.38 -4.55 2.76
N VAL A 89 -4.18 -5.48 2.21
CA VAL A 89 -4.62 -5.48 0.81
C VAL A 89 -6.13 -5.65 0.70
N GLY A 90 -6.72 -5.01 -0.31
CA GLY A 90 -8.16 -5.06 -0.59
C GLY A 90 -8.92 -3.82 -0.17
N ASN A 91 -8.31 -2.86 0.54
CA ASN A 91 -8.97 -1.62 0.96
C ASN A 91 -9.54 -0.80 -0.23
N GLY A 92 -8.83 -0.74 -1.36
CA GLY A 92 -9.25 -0.03 -2.57
C GLY A 92 -10.05 -0.88 -3.57
N SER A 93 -10.40 -2.12 -3.22
CA SER A 93 -11.12 -3.04 -4.10
C SER A 93 -12.58 -3.18 -3.70
N TYR A 94 -13.48 -3.09 -4.67
CA TYR A 94 -14.92 -3.30 -4.47
C TYR A 94 -15.22 -4.75 -4.16
N PHE A 95 -14.73 -5.68 -5.00
CA PHE A 95 -14.83 -7.12 -4.78
C PHE A 95 -13.72 -7.62 -3.85
N GLY A 96 -13.97 -8.76 -3.24
CA GLY A 96 -13.06 -9.41 -2.33
C GLY A 96 -13.03 -8.81 -0.93
N GLY A 97 -12.42 -9.54 -0.01
CA GLY A 97 -12.28 -9.15 1.39
C GLY A 97 -11.26 -8.04 1.63
N LEU A 98 -10.97 -7.86 2.90
CA LEU A 98 -9.83 -7.08 3.38
C LEU A 98 -8.87 -8.06 4.05
N THR A 99 -7.64 -8.12 3.57
CA THR A 99 -6.59 -8.98 4.12
C THR A 99 -5.60 -8.14 4.90
N VAL A 100 -5.21 -8.59 6.07
CA VAL A 100 -4.14 -8.00 6.88
C VAL A 100 -3.20 -9.11 7.31
N VAL A 101 -1.91 -8.87 7.15
CA VAL A 101 -0.87 -9.82 7.57
C VAL A 101 0.10 -9.13 8.52
N ALA A 102 0.48 -9.82 9.57
CA ALA A 102 1.60 -9.48 10.44
C ALA A 102 2.68 -10.55 10.26
N SER A 103 3.91 -10.17 9.93
CA SER A 103 5.05 -11.08 9.74
C SER A 103 6.17 -10.70 10.71
N PHE A 104 6.79 -11.72 11.31
CA PHE A 104 7.94 -11.55 12.19
C PHE A 104 9.20 -11.93 11.44
N VAL A 105 10.11 -10.98 11.28
CA VAL A 105 11.38 -11.15 10.55
C VAL A 105 12.54 -10.81 11.48
N THR A 106 13.52 -11.70 11.50
CA THR A 106 14.77 -11.55 12.26
C THR A 106 15.93 -11.17 11.33
N PRO A 107 17.01 -10.55 11.84
CA PRO A 107 18.13 -10.10 11.02
C PRO A 107 18.81 -11.20 10.20
N ASP A 108 18.87 -12.43 10.69
CA ASP A 108 19.44 -13.58 10.00
C ASP A 108 18.67 -13.98 8.74
N GLN A 109 17.39 -13.62 8.63
CA GLN A 109 16.53 -13.87 7.46
C GLN A 109 16.71 -12.83 6.35
N HIS A 110 17.34 -11.67 6.62
CA HIS A 110 17.39 -10.53 5.71
C HIS A 110 18.08 -10.86 4.37
N ASP A 111 19.22 -11.54 4.41
CA ASP A 111 19.96 -11.88 3.19
C ASP A 111 19.17 -12.83 2.28
N TRP A 112 18.46 -13.79 2.87
CA TRP A 112 17.59 -14.69 2.16
C TRP A 112 16.40 -13.94 1.52
N LEU A 113 15.72 -13.08 2.27
CA LEU A 113 14.61 -12.26 1.78
C LEU A 113 15.04 -11.32 0.63
N LYS A 114 16.21 -10.67 0.76
CA LYS A 114 16.77 -9.83 -0.31
C LYS A 114 17.09 -10.63 -1.56
N LYS A 115 17.66 -11.83 -1.45
CA LYS A 115 17.92 -12.73 -2.60
C LYS A 115 16.64 -13.16 -3.31
N LEU A 116 15.53 -13.30 -2.59
CA LEU A 116 14.20 -13.55 -3.18
C LEU A 116 13.59 -12.32 -3.86
N GLY A 117 14.14 -11.12 -3.66
CA GLY A 117 13.64 -9.86 -4.21
C GLY A 117 12.52 -9.24 -3.38
N VAL A 118 12.33 -9.64 -2.13
CA VAL A 118 11.25 -9.13 -1.25
C VAL A 118 11.37 -7.62 -1.02
N GLY A 119 12.59 -7.06 -0.95
CA GLY A 119 12.80 -5.62 -0.70
C GLY A 119 12.35 -4.69 -1.83
N ASP A 120 12.00 -5.22 -3.01
CA ASP A 120 11.52 -4.46 -4.17
C ASP A 120 10.06 -4.84 -4.52
N SER A 121 9.23 -4.98 -3.51
CA SER A 121 7.85 -5.47 -3.62
C SER A 121 6.98 -4.66 -4.61
N LYS A 122 7.30 -3.38 -4.83
CA LYS A 122 6.58 -2.52 -5.80
C LYS A 122 6.79 -2.90 -7.27
N THR A 123 7.84 -3.66 -7.56
CA THR A 123 8.14 -4.16 -8.92
C THR A 123 7.57 -5.55 -9.16
N LEU A 124 7.06 -6.22 -8.11
CA LEU A 124 6.53 -7.56 -8.21
C LEU A 124 5.14 -7.55 -8.86
N ASP A 125 5.00 -8.28 -9.96
CA ASP A 125 3.69 -8.57 -10.54
C ASP A 125 2.95 -9.66 -9.75
N ASP A 126 1.63 -9.82 -10.00
CA ASP A 126 0.79 -10.79 -9.28
C ASP A 126 1.29 -12.23 -9.45
N ARG A 127 1.89 -12.59 -10.60
CA ARG A 127 2.45 -13.92 -10.85
C ARG A 127 3.65 -14.19 -9.94
N LYS A 128 4.54 -13.22 -9.80
CA LYS A 128 5.71 -13.34 -8.93
C LYS A 128 5.30 -13.38 -7.46
N ILE A 129 4.29 -12.61 -7.05
CA ILE A 129 3.70 -12.64 -5.71
C ILE A 129 3.16 -14.04 -5.39
N GLN A 130 2.40 -14.66 -6.30
CA GLN A 130 1.87 -16.01 -6.13
C GLN A 130 2.96 -17.09 -6.04
N GLN A 131 4.13 -16.87 -6.64
CA GLN A 131 5.29 -17.75 -6.52
C GLN A 131 6.03 -17.59 -5.19
N LEU A 132 6.15 -16.34 -4.70
CA LEU A 132 6.91 -16.02 -3.50
C LEU A 132 6.12 -16.29 -2.22
N ALA A 133 4.82 -16.00 -2.20
CA ALA A 133 4.02 -16.06 -0.98
C ALA A 133 4.08 -17.45 -0.29
N PRO A 134 3.95 -18.59 -0.98
CA PRO A 134 4.06 -19.90 -0.32
C PRO A 134 5.42 -20.12 0.36
N LEU A 135 6.51 -19.66 -0.25
CA LEU A 135 7.86 -19.76 0.34
C LEU A 135 7.99 -18.89 1.60
N LEU A 136 7.38 -17.70 1.58
CA LEU A 136 7.36 -16.80 2.73
C LEU A 136 6.48 -17.37 3.85
N GLU A 137 5.30 -17.90 3.53
CA GLU A 137 4.38 -18.51 4.48
C GLU A 137 4.99 -19.71 5.19
N GLU A 138 5.80 -20.51 4.49
CA GLU A 138 6.49 -21.66 5.05
C GLU A 138 7.65 -21.28 5.98
N ASN A 139 8.39 -20.20 5.66
CA ASN A 139 9.67 -19.90 6.32
C ASN A 139 9.60 -18.70 7.28
N ILE A 140 8.54 -17.89 7.25
CA ILE A 140 8.39 -16.70 8.10
C ILE A 140 7.22 -16.90 9.05
N GLN A 141 7.46 -16.70 10.34
CA GLN A 141 6.38 -16.67 11.31
C GLN A 141 5.44 -15.50 11.01
N HIS A 142 4.18 -15.78 10.76
CA HIS A 142 3.21 -14.76 10.39
C HIS A 142 1.81 -15.08 10.93
N GLN A 143 0.95 -14.08 10.89
CA GLN A 143 -0.48 -14.18 11.15
C GLN A 143 -1.23 -13.46 10.03
N ALA A 144 -1.95 -14.20 9.23
CA ALA A 144 -2.81 -13.66 8.19
C ALA A 144 -4.27 -13.64 8.67
N LEU A 145 -4.97 -12.57 8.35
CA LEU A 145 -6.40 -12.40 8.60
C LEU A 145 -7.10 -11.98 7.30
N LEU A 146 -8.17 -12.70 6.96
CA LEU A 146 -9.07 -12.35 5.87
C LEU A 146 -10.46 -11.99 6.43
N LEU A 147 -10.83 -10.73 6.34
CA LEU A 147 -12.20 -10.30 6.60
C LEU A 147 -13.00 -10.41 5.31
N SER A 148 -13.86 -11.43 5.19
CA SER A 148 -14.69 -11.63 4.00
C SER A 148 -15.59 -10.42 3.72
N PRO A 149 -16.01 -10.19 2.45
CA PRO A 149 -16.88 -9.04 2.13
C PRO A 149 -18.18 -9.05 2.92
N LYS A 150 -18.78 -10.21 3.11
CA LYS A 150 -19.99 -10.36 3.93
C LYS A 150 -19.75 -9.87 5.36
N LYS A 151 -18.67 -10.36 6.00
CA LYS A 151 -18.33 -9.96 7.38
C LYS A 151 -17.91 -8.49 7.46
N TYR A 152 -17.21 -7.97 6.46
CA TYR A 152 -16.90 -6.56 6.35
C TYR A 152 -18.17 -5.70 6.35
N ASN A 153 -19.18 -6.06 5.55
CA ASN A 153 -20.45 -5.34 5.52
C ASN A 153 -21.21 -5.36 6.86
N GLU A 154 -21.17 -6.50 7.57
CA GLU A 154 -21.76 -6.61 8.91
C GLU A 154 -21.03 -5.69 9.92
N VAL A 155 -19.70 -5.66 9.89
CA VAL A 155 -18.87 -4.82 10.77
C VAL A 155 -19.12 -3.33 10.49
N ILE A 156 -19.21 -2.92 9.23
CA ILE A 156 -19.57 -1.54 8.86
C ILE A 156 -20.97 -1.20 9.37
N ALA A 157 -21.93 -2.11 9.22
CA ALA A 157 -23.30 -1.90 9.72
C ALA A 157 -23.39 -1.82 11.25
N SER A 158 -22.45 -2.41 12.00
CA SER A 158 -22.34 -2.31 13.45
C SER A 158 -21.67 -1.04 13.98
N GLY A 159 -21.33 -0.10 13.09
CA GLY A 159 -20.80 1.23 13.46
C GLY A 159 -19.30 1.42 13.26
N TYR A 160 -18.58 0.41 12.76
CA TYR A 160 -17.21 0.61 12.31
C TYR A 160 -17.16 1.43 11.01
N ASN A 161 -16.07 2.12 10.80
CA ASN A 161 -15.73 2.72 9.51
C ASN A 161 -14.49 2.03 8.90
N ALA A 162 -14.16 2.32 7.65
CA ALA A 162 -13.06 1.68 6.95
C ALA A 162 -11.69 1.81 7.67
N VAL A 163 -11.46 2.89 8.42
CA VAL A 163 -10.23 3.07 9.21
C VAL A 163 -10.25 2.21 10.46
N SER A 164 -11.35 2.24 11.23
CA SER A 164 -11.45 1.45 12.47
C SER A 164 -11.41 -0.06 12.23
N VAL A 165 -11.98 -0.53 11.10
CA VAL A 165 -11.84 -1.94 10.68
C VAL A 165 -10.36 -2.32 10.46
N LYS A 166 -9.59 -1.47 9.77
CA LYS A 166 -8.16 -1.72 9.57
C LYS A 166 -7.40 -1.72 10.88
N VAL A 167 -7.64 -0.74 11.76
CA VAL A 167 -7.02 -0.70 13.09
C VAL A 167 -7.29 -1.99 13.87
N ALA A 168 -8.54 -2.46 13.89
CA ALA A 168 -8.91 -3.70 14.57
C ALA A 168 -8.17 -4.92 14.01
N LEU A 169 -8.07 -5.03 12.67
CA LEU A 169 -7.39 -6.15 12.02
C LEU A 169 -5.88 -6.13 12.24
N HIS A 170 -5.21 -4.98 12.10
CA HIS A 170 -3.77 -4.87 12.36
C HIS A 170 -3.45 -5.21 13.83
N ASN A 171 -4.19 -4.61 14.75
CA ASN A 171 -4.03 -4.90 16.17
C ASN A 171 -4.24 -6.39 16.46
N GLN A 172 -5.29 -7.01 15.90
CA GLN A 172 -5.57 -8.43 16.11
C GLN A 172 -4.50 -9.34 15.50
N ALA A 173 -3.99 -9.03 14.29
CA ALA A 173 -2.93 -9.81 13.65
C ALA A 173 -1.63 -9.78 14.46
N ILE A 174 -1.23 -8.59 14.94
CA ILE A 174 -0.07 -8.42 15.80
C ILE A 174 -0.26 -9.17 17.12
N TYR A 175 -1.41 -8.99 17.78
CA TYR A 175 -1.73 -9.65 19.04
C TYR A 175 -1.64 -11.18 18.93
N LEU A 176 -2.23 -11.75 17.87
CA LEU A 176 -2.19 -13.20 17.63
C LEU A 176 -0.78 -13.70 17.33
N LEU A 177 0.02 -12.92 16.61
CA LEU A 177 1.41 -13.29 16.31
C LEU A 177 2.28 -13.25 17.56
N LEU A 178 2.14 -12.23 18.40
CA LEU A 178 2.81 -12.16 19.71
C LEU A 178 2.43 -13.35 20.61
N ASN A 179 1.17 -13.76 20.61
CA ASN A 179 0.72 -14.93 21.38
C ASN A 179 1.28 -16.27 20.87
N LYS A 180 1.88 -16.31 19.68
CA LYS A 180 2.68 -17.45 19.19
C LYS A 180 4.08 -17.51 19.81
N GLY A 181 4.43 -16.54 20.66
CA GLY A 181 5.69 -16.51 21.40
C GLY A 181 6.83 -15.77 20.72
N VAL A 182 6.57 -15.03 19.61
CA VAL A 182 7.62 -14.22 18.98
C VAL A 182 8.04 -13.07 19.87
N GLN A 183 9.34 -12.76 19.87
CA GLN A 183 9.93 -11.68 20.65
C GLN A 183 10.35 -10.56 19.70
N ALA A 184 9.42 -9.63 19.42
CA ALA A 184 9.70 -8.50 18.56
C ALA A 184 10.25 -7.32 19.36
N GLU A 185 11.38 -6.78 18.91
CA GLU A 185 12.00 -5.56 19.45
C GLU A 185 11.32 -4.31 18.90
N ARG A 186 10.67 -4.43 17.71
CA ARG A 186 9.99 -3.33 17.04
C ARG A 186 8.74 -3.83 16.33
N ILE A 187 7.68 -3.01 16.30
CA ILE A 187 6.43 -3.29 15.59
C ILE A 187 6.11 -2.10 14.68
N VAL A 188 6.04 -2.35 13.37
CA VAL A 188 5.79 -1.32 12.36
C VAL A 188 4.57 -1.69 11.52
N ILE A 189 3.67 -0.74 11.33
CA ILE A 189 2.52 -0.82 10.42
C ILE A 189 2.78 0.12 9.23
N ASP A 190 2.51 -0.33 8.00
CA ASP A 190 2.42 0.60 6.86
C ASP A 190 1.27 1.57 7.10
N ALA A 191 1.59 2.87 7.13
CA ALA A 191 0.68 3.88 7.66
C ALA A 191 -0.52 4.12 6.73
N PHE A 192 -1.69 3.75 7.16
CA PHE A 192 -2.99 4.03 6.51
C PHE A 192 -3.79 5.12 7.25
N THR A 193 -3.32 5.59 8.39
CA THR A 193 -3.94 6.62 9.22
C THR A 193 -2.88 7.25 10.13
N THR A 194 -3.26 8.30 10.87
CA THR A 194 -2.36 8.92 11.84
C THR A 194 -2.28 8.10 13.14
N THR A 195 -1.16 8.20 13.86
CA THR A 195 -0.98 7.57 15.18
C THR A 195 -2.10 7.92 16.13
N LYS A 196 -2.55 9.19 16.13
CA LYS A 196 -3.67 9.66 16.95
C LYS A 196 -4.97 8.91 16.66
N ASN A 197 -5.29 8.71 15.37
CA ASN A 197 -6.47 7.95 14.96
C ASN A 197 -6.33 6.47 15.29
N TYR A 198 -5.16 5.88 15.08
CA TYR A 198 -4.89 4.49 15.45
C TYR A 198 -5.15 4.28 16.95
N GLN A 199 -4.55 5.11 17.80
CA GLN A 199 -4.72 5.04 19.25
C GLN A 199 -6.17 5.26 19.70
N LYS A 200 -6.92 6.14 19.01
CA LYS A 200 -8.34 6.35 19.28
C LYS A 200 -9.15 5.07 19.05
N TYR A 201 -8.95 4.41 17.92
CA TYR A 201 -9.75 3.24 17.55
C TYR A 201 -9.30 1.97 18.27
N VAL A 202 -8.00 1.76 18.48
CA VAL A 202 -7.51 0.56 19.16
C VAL A 202 -7.99 0.46 20.62
N LYS A 203 -8.22 1.60 21.27
CA LYS A 203 -8.76 1.62 22.65
C LYS A 203 -10.12 0.92 22.80
N ALA A 204 -10.90 0.84 21.72
CA ALA A 204 -12.20 0.16 21.72
C ALA A 204 -12.07 -1.35 21.50
N GLU A 205 -10.90 -1.83 21.10
CA GLU A 205 -10.67 -3.25 20.83
C GLU A 205 -10.45 -4.03 22.15
N LYS A 206 -10.98 -5.25 22.18
CA LYS A 206 -10.89 -6.12 23.37
C LYS A 206 -9.45 -6.56 23.64
N ASN A 207 -8.70 -6.90 22.60
CA ASN A 207 -7.31 -7.32 22.68
C ASN A 207 -6.42 -6.11 22.46
N GLN A 208 -5.47 -5.87 23.36
CA GLN A 208 -4.54 -4.76 23.29
C GLN A 208 -3.13 -5.30 23.11
N VAL A 209 -2.35 -4.70 22.20
CA VAL A 209 -0.93 -4.94 22.06
C VAL A 209 -0.20 -4.06 23.07
N PRO A 210 0.58 -4.64 24.01
CA PRO A 210 1.22 -3.88 25.07
C PRO A 210 2.45 -3.09 24.61
N GLN A 211 3.10 -3.53 23.49
CA GLN A 211 4.26 -2.86 22.95
C GLN A 211 3.87 -1.60 22.15
N ALA A 212 4.84 -0.69 22.01
CA ALA A 212 4.69 0.47 21.15
C ALA A 212 4.57 0.03 19.68
N ILE A 213 3.60 0.62 18.96
CA ILE A 213 3.37 0.39 17.55
C ILE A 213 3.70 1.68 16.79
N GLU A 214 4.54 1.57 15.78
CA GLU A 214 4.91 2.66 14.90
C GLU A 214 4.12 2.59 13.59
N LEU A 215 3.53 3.71 13.18
CA LEU A 215 2.92 3.86 11.86
C LEU A 215 3.87 4.64 10.96
N GLU A 216 4.34 4.03 9.88
CA GLU A 216 5.31 4.64 9.00
C GLU A 216 4.86 4.57 7.53
N GLU A 217 4.88 5.72 6.84
CA GLU A 217 4.47 5.79 5.44
C GLU A 217 5.46 5.05 4.54
N LYS A 218 4.93 4.26 3.62
CA LYS A 218 5.69 3.45 2.66
C LYS A 218 6.66 2.49 3.35
N ALA A 219 6.22 1.91 4.45
CA ALA A 219 7.03 1.03 5.28
C ALA A 219 7.44 -0.24 4.54
N GLU A 220 6.65 -0.70 3.57
CA GLU A 220 6.95 -1.84 2.71
C GLU A 220 8.25 -1.65 1.89
N GLY A 221 8.63 -0.41 1.60
CA GLY A 221 9.90 -0.08 0.93
C GLY A 221 11.08 0.10 1.88
N LYS A 222 10.86 0.07 3.20
CA LYS A 222 11.87 0.33 4.22
C LYS A 222 12.19 -0.90 5.07
N TYR A 223 11.19 -1.73 5.36
CA TYR A 223 11.28 -2.84 6.30
C TYR A 223 10.86 -4.15 5.63
N LEU A 224 11.77 -5.13 5.65
CA LEU A 224 11.52 -6.45 5.07
C LEU A 224 10.30 -7.15 5.71
N ALA A 225 10.08 -6.98 7.01
CA ALA A 225 8.91 -7.54 7.69
C ALA A 225 7.59 -7.01 7.12
N VAL A 226 7.52 -5.71 6.77
CA VAL A 226 6.34 -5.12 6.12
C VAL A 226 6.22 -5.59 4.68
N ALA A 227 7.33 -5.66 3.93
CA ALA A 227 7.34 -6.17 2.56
C ALA A 227 6.87 -7.63 2.47
N VAL A 228 7.30 -8.49 3.40
CA VAL A 228 6.80 -9.89 3.52
C VAL A 228 5.29 -9.89 3.75
N SER A 229 4.80 -9.08 4.69
CA SER A 229 3.36 -8.97 4.98
C SER A 229 2.56 -8.50 3.77
N SER A 230 3.09 -7.53 3.01
CA SER A 230 2.46 -7.03 1.78
C SER A 230 2.31 -8.13 0.73
N ILE A 231 3.36 -8.94 0.51
CA ILE A 231 3.34 -10.04 -0.46
C ILE A 231 2.32 -11.13 -0.05
N ILE A 232 2.34 -11.57 1.20
CA ILE A 232 1.41 -12.58 1.71
C ILE A 232 -0.04 -12.04 1.67
N ALA A 233 -0.27 -10.80 2.09
CA ALA A 233 -1.59 -10.18 2.05
C ALA A 233 -2.13 -10.06 0.61
N ARG A 234 -1.26 -9.69 -0.35
CA ARG A 234 -1.65 -9.61 -1.76
C ARG A 234 -2.02 -10.98 -2.32
N ASN A 235 -1.22 -12.01 -2.04
CA ASN A 235 -1.52 -13.37 -2.45
C ASN A 235 -2.87 -13.85 -1.90
N LEU A 236 -3.10 -13.70 -0.61
CA LEU A 236 -4.34 -14.09 0.05
C LEU A 236 -5.56 -13.34 -0.52
N PHE A 237 -5.39 -12.05 -0.84
CA PHE A 237 -6.44 -11.25 -1.49
C PHE A 237 -6.75 -11.76 -2.91
N LEU A 238 -5.74 -12.08 -3.71
CA LEU A 238 -5.93 -12.63 -5.07
C LEU A 238 -6.61 -13.99 -5.04
N GLN A 239 -6.21 -14.87 -4.13
CA GLN A 239 -6.87 -16.16 -3.91
C GLN A 239 -8.34 -15.96 -3.53
N ASN A 240 -8.63 -15.05 -2.60
CA ASN A 240 -10.01 -14.76 -2.22
C ASN A 240 -10.87 -14.25 -3.38
N LEU A 241 -10.32 -13.38 -4.26
CA LEU A 241 -11.04 -12.95 -5.47
C LEU A 241 -11.30 -14.12 -6.42
N GLU A 242 -10.32 -15.00 -6.61
CA GLU A 242 -10.43 -16.17 -7.48
C GLU A 242 -11.49 -17.13 -6.96
N ASP A 243 -11.47 -17.45 -5.66
CA ASP A 243 -12.41 -18.40 -5.04
C ASP A 243 -13.85 -17.86 -5.11
N LEU A 244 -14.08 -16.60 -4.72
CA LEU A 244 -15.39 -15.95 -4.88
C LEU A 244 -15.84 -15.93 -6.35
N GLY A 245 -14.90 -15.72 -7.26
CA GLY A 245 -15.17 -15.72 -8.69
C GLY A 245 -15.58 -17.09 -9.22
N LYS A 246 -14.88 -18.16 -8.80
CA LYS A 246 -15.22 -19.56 -9.13
C LYS A 246 -16.61 -19.93 -8.65
N GLU A 247 -16.93 -19.60 -7.38
CA GLU A 247 -18.23 -19.90 -6.79
C GLU A 247 -19.40 -19.21 -7.51
N LEU A 248 -19.18 -17.98 -7.99
CA LEU A 248 -20.20 -17.19 -8.66
C LEU A 248 -20.22 -17.38 -10.18
N GLY A 249 -19.23 -18.04 -10.76
CA GLY A 249 -19.07 -18.17 -12.22
C GLY A 249 -18.67 -16.86 -12.91
N PHE A 250 -18.02 -15.94 -12.22
CA PHE A 250 -17.61 -14.62 -12.73
C PHE A 250 -16.14 -14.33 -12.41
N ASN A 251 -15.43 -13.73 -13.35
CA ASN A 251 -14.11 -13.16 -13.04
C ASN A 251 -14.29 -11.83 -12.29
N LEU A 252 -13.93 -11.79 -11.02
CA LEU A 252 -14.05 -10.61 -10.17
C LEU A 252 -12.80 -9.75 -10.29
N PRO A 253 -12.89 -8.53 -10.86
CA PRO A 253 -11.73 -7.66 -11.00
C PRO A 253 -11.30 -7.07 -9.66
N SER A 254 -10.01 -6.94 -9.46
CA SER A 254 -9.42 -6.13 -8.40
C SER A 254 -9.68 -4.64 -8.67
N GLY A 255 -9.83 -3.84 -7.57
CA GLY A 255 -10.11 -2.41 -7.65
C GLY A 255 -11.59 -2.05 -7.72
N ALA A 256 -11.89 -0.76 -7.94
CA ALA A 256 -13.23 -0.19 -7.91
C ALA A 256 -13.56 0.63 -9.19
N GLY A 257 -12.93 0.29 -10.32
CA GLY A 257 -13.11 0.97 -11.59
C GLY A 257 -14.33 0.49 -12.38
N ALA A 258 -14.47 0.96 -13.63
CA ALA A 258 -15.60 0.65 -14.50
C ALA A 258 -15.80 -0.86 -14.78
N LYS A 259 -14.69 -1.64 -14.81
CA LYS A 259 -14.79 -3.10 -14.92
C LYS A 259 -15.55 -3.72 -13.75
N SER A 260 -15.31 -3.21 -12.53
CA SER A 260 -16.03 -3.65 -11.34
C SER A 260 -17.52 -3.27 -11.39
N ASP A 261 -17.86 -2.08 -11.91
CA ASP A 261 -19.26 -1.65 -12.10
C ASP A 261 -20.00 -2.60 -13.05
N GLN A 262 -19.36 -2.96 -14.17
CA GLN A 262 -19.95 -3.86 -15.18
C GLN A 262 -20.18 -5.29 -14.65
N VAL A 263 -19.18 -5.85 -13.94
CA VAL A 263 -19.32 -7.18 -13.33
C VAL A 263 -20.37 -7.18 -12.24
N ALA A 264 -20.43 -6.11 -11.44
CA ALA A 264 -21.47 -5.95 -10.41
C ALA A 264 -22.88 -5.89 -11.01
N ALA A 265 -23.07 -5.19 -12.14
CA ALA A 265 -24.36 -5.15 -12.83
C ALA A 265 -24.77 -6.56 -13.32
N LYS A 266 -23.85 -7.32 -13.91
CA LYS A 266 -24.12 -8.71 -14.32
C LYS A 266 -24.48 -9.61 -13.14
N LEU A 267 -23.77 -9.49 -12.02
CA LEU A 267 -24.07 -10.24 -10.79
C LEU A 267 -25.45 -9.87 -10.22
N LEU A 268 -25.82 -8.59 -10.24
CA LEU A 268 -27.14 -8.12 -9.84
C LEU A 268 -28.24 -8.71 -10.74
N GLN A 269 -28.02 -8.72 -12.05
CA GLN A 269 -28.96 -9.28 -13.03
C GLN A 269 -29.16 -10.79 -12.83
N THR A 270 -28.07 -11.52 -12.57
CA THR A 270 -28.09 -12.98 -12.47
C THR A 270 -28.57 -13.49 -11.12
N TYR A 271 -28.07 -12.88 -10.02
CA TYR A 271 -28.25 -13.42 -8.66
C TYR A 271 -28.88 -12.42 -7.68
N GLY A 272 -29.11 -11.17 -8.10
CA GLY A 272 -29.65 -10.09 -7.25
C GLY A 272 -28.65 -9.61 -6.20
N MET A 273 -29.14 -8.77 -5.27
CA MET A 273 -28.31 -8.14 -4.22
C MET A 273 -27.60 -9.12 -3.29
N LYS A 274 -28.09 -10.36 -3.15
CA LYS A 274 -27.45 -11.37 -2.30
C LYS A 274 -26.02 -11.69 -2.75
N ALA A 275 -25.76 -11.72 -4.08
CA ALA A 275 -24.43 -11.93 -4.60
C ALA A 275 -23.47 -10.80 -4.24
N LEU A 276 -23.89 -9.54 -4.39
CA LEU A 276 -23.06 -8.39 -4.01
C LEU A 276 -22.80 -8.34 -2.49
N LYS A 277 -23.81 -8.67 -1.66
CA LYS A 277 -23.61 -8.80 -0.20
C LYS A 277 -22.55 -9.85 0.15
N TYR A 278 -22.43 -10.89 -0.68
CA TYR A 278 -21.50 -11.99 -0.48
C TYR A 278 -20.08 -11.65 -0.92
N CYS A 279 -19.91 -11.03 -2.10
CA CYS A 279 -18.60 -10.87 -2.75
C CYS A 279 -18.06 -9.44 -2.79
N ALA A 280 -18.82 -8.42 -2.36
CA ALA A 280 -18.46 -7.02 -2.51
C ALA A 280 -18.63 -6.20 -1.22
N LYS A 281 -17.81 -5.15 -1.08
CA LYS A 281 -17.89 -4.15 0.00
C LYS A 281 -18.92 -3.08 -0.38
N LEU A 282 -20.13 -3.14 0.21
CA LEU A 282 -21.31 -2.36 -0.24
C LEU A 282 -21.23 -0.85 0.01
N HIS A 283 -20.30 -0.38 0.83
CA HIS A 283 -20.08 1.06 1.06
C HIS A 283 -19.45 1.78 -0.15
N PHE A 284 -18.94 1.03 -1.14
CA PHE A 284 -18.42 1.60 -2.38
C PHE A 284 -19.57 2.06 -3.28
N LYS A 285 -19.35 3.19 -3.99
CA LYS A 285 -20.29 3.73 -4.97
C LYS A 285 -20.58 2.79 -6.16
N ASN A 286 -19.77 1.73 -6.32
CA ASN A 286 -19.92 0.74 -7.37
C ASN A 286 -21.27 0.03 -7.32
N THR A 287 -21.83 -0.22 -6.13
CA THR A 287 -23.17 -0.82 -5.96
C THR A 287 -24.25 0.03 -6.62
N GLU A 288 -24.23 1.36 -6.39
CA GLU A 288 -25.22 2.27 -6.98
C GLU A 288 -25.00 2.46 -8.50
N LYS A 289 -23.74 2.48 -8.94
CA LYS A 289 -23.43 2.52 -10.38
C LYS A 289 -23.89 1.27 -11.11
N ALA A 290 -23.71 0.09 -10.49
CA ALA A 290 -24.17 -1.17 -11.04
C ALA A 290 -25.71 -1.20 -11.22
N LYS A 291 -26.48 -0.71 -10.25
CA LYS A 291 -27.94 -0.57 -10.36
C LYS A 291 -28.34 0.34 -11.52
N LYS A 292 -27.70 1.51 -11.65
CA LYS A 292 -27.95 2.45 -12.76
C LYS A 292 -27.61 1.88 -14.15
N LEU A 293 -26.68 0.93 -14.24
CA LEU A 293 -26.36 0.25 -15.50
C LEU A 293 -27.46 -0.72 -15.93
N LEU A 294 -28.27 -1.24 -15.00
CA LEU A 294 -29.40 -2.12 -15.31
C LEU A 294 -30.72 -1.36 -15.66
N GLU A 295 -30.80 -0.07 -15.32
CA GLU A 295 -31.95 0.80 -15.60
C GLU A 295 -31.88 1.42 -17.03
N ARG A 296 -30.78 1.22 -17.75
CA ARG A 296 -30.54 1.69 -19.12
C ARG A 296 -30.85 0.61 -20.13
#